data_842eceae03c0c9cf83a498767c0f054f
#
_entry.id   842eceae03c0c9cf83a498767c0f054f
#
_cell.length_a   1.000
_cell.length_b   1.000
_cell.length_c   1.000
_cell.angle_alpha   90.00
_cell.angle_beta   90.00
_cell.angle_gamma   90.00
#
_symmetry.space_group_name_H-M   'P 1'
#
loop_
_entity.id
_entity.type
_entity.pdbx_description
1 polymer ?
#
loop_
_entity_poly.entity_id
_entity_poly.type
_entity_poly.pdbx_seq_one_letter_code
_entity_poly.pdbx_strand_id
1 'polypeptide(L)'
;NYLRNGDTLWDGKQFIDSIKLLEKAKALAYQEVQNHLTRRENSYYLYFDMREKQLEIIERVLPKITALPAIIEQSILVADFLEEISLNVHPGDTAAKYREKLEQVKEDFAKMPLPTSHETFLAQAALYQFIEEMDEYLEIKQLYWKLQPGTGIAKTIKLGRKK
;
A
#
# COMPACT_ATOMS: atom_id res chain seq x y z
N ASN A 1 2.27 14.07 9.22
CA ASN A 1 2.43 14.89 10.44
C ASN A 1 2.37 14.07 11.74
N TYR A 2 1.44 13.09 11.88
CA TYR A 2 1.30 12.31 13.12
C TYR A 2 2.61 11.61 13.54
N LEU A 3 3.26 10.89 12.64
CA LEU A 3 4.50 10.15 12.92
C LEU A 3 5.71 11.05 13.29
N ARG A 4 5.66 12.35 12.98
CA ARG A 4 6.73 13.31 13.32
C ARG A 4 6.48 14.05 14.63
N ASN A 5 5.23 14.40 14.90
CA ASN A 5 4.89 15.33 15.99
C ASN A 5 3.61 14.97 16.77
N GLY A 6 3.00 13.81 16.49
CA GLY A 6 1.77 13.38 17.17
C GLY A 6 0.50 14.17 16.78
N ASP A 7 0.51 14.89 15.64
CA ASP A 7 -0.63 15.69 15.19
C ASP A 7 -1.84 14.82 14.86
N THR A 8 -2.93 14.98 15.61
CA THR A 8 -4.18 14.21 15.52
C THR A 8 -5.32 14.97 14.83
N LEU A 9 -5.04 16.05 14.13
CA LEU A 9 -6.09 16.89 13.49
C LEU A 9 -6.77 16.21 12.29
N TRP A 10 -6.29 15.06 11.84
CA TRP A 10 -6.91 14.32 10.75
C TRP A 10 -8.20 13.62 11.21
N ASP A 11 -9.32 13.91 10.56
CA ASP A 11 -10.66 13.43 10.91
C ASP A 11 -11.09 12.14 10.16
N GLY A 12 -10.21 11.58 9.31
CA GLY A 12 -10.52 10.37 8.54
C GLY A 12 -11.44 10.55 7.34
N LYS A 13 -11.97 11.75 7.12
CA LYS A 13 -12.96 12.02 6.07
C LYS A 13 -12.45 11.64 4.68
N GLN A 14 -11.21 12.01 4.35
CA GLN A 14 -10.61 11.68 3.05
C GLN A 14 -10.53 10.17 2.81
N PHE A 15 -10.30 9.37 3.86
CA PHE A 15 -10.27 7.93 3.77
C PHE A 15 -11.66 7.36 3.49
N ILE A 16 -12.68 7.80 4.22
CA ILE A 16 -14.07 7.39 4.02
C ILE A 16 -14.56 7.77 2.61
N ASP A 17 -14.25 8.98 2.15
CA ASP A 17 -14.64 9.45 0.82
C ASP A 17 -13.92 8.64 -0.28
N SER A 18 -12.67 8.21 -0.06
CA SER A 18 -11.93 7.35 -0.97
C SER A 18 -12.55 5.96 -1.09
N ILE A 19 -12.99 5.35 0.02
CA ILE A 19 -13.71 4.07 0.02
C ILE A 19 -14.98 4.18 -0.82
N LYS A 20 -15.84 5.16 -0.55
CA LYS A 20 -17.09 5.36 -1.29
C LYS A 20 -16.87 5.58 -2.79
N LEU A 21 -15.83 6.34 -3.14
CA LEU A 21 -15.48 6.58 -4.53
C LEU A 21 -15.00 5.30 -5.22
N LEU A 22 -14.21 4.50 -4.53
CA LEU A 22 -13.71 3.22 -5.03
C LEU A 22 -14.84 2.22 -5.26
N GLU A 23 -15.75 2.07 -4.30
CA GLU A 23 -16.94 1.19 -4.43
C GLU A 23 -17.78 1.57 -5.65
N LYS A 24 -18.03 2.87 -5.84
CA LYS A 24 -18.76 3.38 -7.01
C LYS A 24 -18.01 3.09 -8.32
N ALA A 25 -16.70 3.32 -8.36
CA ALA A 25 -15.89 3.07 -9.55
C ALA A 25 -15.82 1.58 -9.88
N LYS A 26 -15.71 0.70 -8.88
CA LYS A 26 -15.71 -0.75 -9.03
C LYS A 26 -17.05 -1.26 -9.56
N ALA A 27 -18.17 -0.73 -9.05
CA ALA A 27 -19.50 -1.08 -9.53
C ALA A 27 -19.69 -0.71 -11.01
N LEU A 28 -19.25 0.49 -11.43
CA LEU A 28 -19.27 0.91 -12.83
C LEU A 28 -18.40 0.02 -13.72
N ALA A 29 -17.18 -0.28 -13.28
CA ALA A 29 -16.27 -1.17 -14.03
C ALA A 29 -16.85 -2.59 -14.17
N TYR A 30 -17.58 -3.08 -13.18
CA TYR A 30 -18.25 -4.38 -13.24
C TYR A 30 -19.41 -4.38 -14.24
N GLN A 31 -20.20 -3.31 -14.30
CA GLN A 31 -21.26 -3.16 -15.30
C GLN A 31 -20.70 -3.14 -16.74
N GLU A 32 -19.58 -2.45 -16.94
CA GLU A 32 -18.89 -2.42 -18.24
C GLU A 32 -18.42 -3.82 -18.66
N VAL A 33 -17.85 -4.61 -17.73
CA VAL A 33 -17.42 -6.00 -17.98
C VAL A 33 -18.60 -6.89 -18.39
N GLN A 34 -19.78 -6.70 -17.79
CA GLN A 34 -20.99 -7.46 -18.15
C GLN A 34 -21.54 -7.09 -19.53
N ASN A 35 -21.43 -5.83 -19.93
CA ASN A 35 -21.97 -5.34 -21.20
C ASN A 35 -21.05 -5.61 -22.40
N HIS A 36 -19.73 -5.71 -22.14
CA HIS A 36 -18.73 -5.84 -23.18
C HIS A 36 -17.68 -6.89 -22.81
N LEU A 37 -17.56 -7.94 -23.61
CA LEU A 37 -16.61 -9.06 -23.40
C LEU A 37 -15.17 -8.73 -23.88
N THR A 38 -14.81 -7.45 -23.95
CA THR A 38 -13.49 -7.05 -24.46
C THR A 38 -12.42 -7.02 -23.35
N ARG A 39 -11.17 -7.25 -23.75
CA ARG A 39 -10.02 -7.42 -22.85
C ARG A 39 -9.62 -6.16 -22.08
N ARG A 40 -10.00 -4.97 -22.56
CA ARG A 40 -9.68 -3.67 -21.94
C ARG A 40 -10.52 -3.41 -20.70
N GLU A 41 -11.76 -3.83 -20.71
CA GLU A 41 -12.73 -3.59 -19.63
C GLU A 41 -12.40 -4.40 -18.39
N ASN A 42 -11.87 -5.61 -18.56
CA ASN A 42 -11.37 -6.44 -17.45
C ASN A 42 -10.16 -5.78 -16.73
N SER A 43 -9.41 -4.92 -17.42
CA SER A 43 -8.27 -4.21 -16.84
C SER A 43 -8.69 -3.16 -15.80
N TYR A 44 -9.80 -2.43 -16.02
CA TYR A 44 -10.32 -1.47 -15.03
C TYR A 44 -10.85 -2.16 -13.79
N TYR A 45 -11.59 -3.25 -13.96
CA TYR A 45 -12.08 -4.02 -12.82
C TYR A 45 -10.91 -4.54 -11.96
N LEU A 46 -9.89 -5.12 -12.57
CA LEU A 46 -8.69 -5.60 -11.87
C LEU A 46 -7.92 -4.46 -11.19
N TYR A 47 -7.91 -3.27 -11.80
CA TYR A 47 -7.30 -2.10 -11.19
C TYR A 47 -8.03 -1.68 -9.91
N PHE A 48 -9.35 -1.61 -9.93
CA PHE A 48 -10.13 -1.24 -8.76
C PHE A 48 -10.13 -2.34 -7.69
N ASP A 49 -10.07 -3.62 -8.07
CA ASP A 49 -9.87 -4.74 -7.14
C ASP A 49 -8.51 -4.64 -6.41
N MET A 50 -7.45 -4.31 -7.14
CA MET A 50 -6.15 -4.02 -6.54
C MET A 50 -6.23 -2.84 -5.54
N ARG A 51 -6.92 -1.76 -5.92
CA ARG A 51 -7.08 -0.58 -5.04
C ARG A 51 -7.89 -0.86 -3.79
N GLU A 52 -8.90 -1.70 -3.88
CA GLU A 52 -9.68 -2.16 -2.72
C GLU A 52 -8.80 -2.90 -1.71
N LYS A 53 -8.02 -3.88 -2.16
CA LYS A 53 -7.06 -4.59 -1.29
C LYS A 53 -6.04 -3.67 -0.64
N GLN A 54 -5.58 -2.65 -1.38
CA GLN A 54 -4.69 -1.63 -0.82
C GLN A 54 -5.37 -0.76 0.24
N LEU A 55 -6.66 -0.41 0.05
CA LEU A 55 -7.42 0.33 1.07
C LEU A 55 -7.70 -0.51 2.32
N GLU A 56 -7.96 -1.81 2.18
CA GLU A 56 -8.10 -2.74 3.32
C GLU A 56 -6.84 -2.77 4.19
N ILE A 57 -5.65 -2.74 3.57
CA ILE A 57 -4.39 -2.63 4.32
C ILE A 57 -4.33 -1.30 5.07
N ILE A 58 -4.64 -0.18 4.42
CA ILE A 58 -4.63 1.14 5.07
C ILE A 58 -5.63 1.16 6.24
N GLU A 59 -6.84 0.63 6.07
CA GLU A 59 -7.84 0.52 7.13
C GLU A 59 -7.32 -0.27 8.34
N ARG A 60 -6.62 -1.37 8.10
CA ARG A 60 -6.06 -2.24 9.14
C ARG A 60 -4.93 -1.58 9.92
N VAL A 61 -4.07 -0.79 9.26
CA VAL A 61 -2.88 -0.21 9.88
C VAL A 61 -3.10 1.17 10.48
N LEU A 62 -4.03 1.93 9.93
CA LEU A 62 -4.26 3.33 10.32
C LEU A 62 -4.54 3.50 11.82
N PRO A 63 -5.44 2.71 12.46
CA PRO A 63 -5.68 2.82 13.90
C PRO A 63 -4.43 2.52 14.75
N LYS A 64 -3.57 1.61 14.30
CA LYS A 64 -2.34 1.24 15.02
C LYS A 64 -1.32 2.38 15.00
N ILE A 65 -1.19 3.04 13.86
CA ILE A 65 -0.27 4.17 13.70
C ILE A 65 -0.78 5.42 14.43
N THR A 66 -2.08 5.71 14.38
CA THR A 66 -2.66 6.89 15.06
C THR A 66 -2.79 6.72 16.58
N ALA A 67 -2.57 5.52 17.10
CA ALA A 67 -2.58 5.20 18.52
C ALA A 67 -1.19 4.85 19.08
N LEU A 68 -0.10 5.28 18.44
CA LEU A 68 1.25 5.05 18.94
C LEU A 68 1.41 5.67 20.34
N PRO A 69 1.90 4.89 21.34
CA PRO A 69 2.05 5.40 22.70
C PRO A 69 3.21 6.40 22.85
N ALA A 70 4.14 6.42 21.89
CA ALA A 70 5.26 7.35 21.84
C ALA A 70 5.70 7.62 20.40
N ILE A 71 6.15 8.84 20.14
CA ILE A 71 6.89 9.17 18.92
C ILE A 71 8.36 8.89 19.17
N ILE A 72 8.94 8.01 18.38
CA ILE A 72 10.32 7.53 18.51
C ILE A 72 11.10 7.81 17.23
N GLU A 73 12.42 7.64 17.26
CA GLU A 73 13.28 7.90 16.09
C GLU A 73 12.84 7.11 14.86
N GLN A 74 12.42 5.85 15.05
CA GLN A 74 11.87 5.01 13.99
C GLN A 74 10.59 5.58 13.36
N SER A 75 9.81 6.38 14.08
CA SER A 75 8.62 7.06 13.54
C SER A 75 9.00 8.05 12.43
N ILE A 76 10.13 8.73 12.59
CA ILE A 76 10.64 9.69 11.60
C ILE A 76 11.07 8.96 10.33
N LEU A 77 11.82 7.85 10.47
CA LEU A 77 12.23 7.02 9.34
C LEU A 77 11.03 6.54 8.50
N VAL A 78 9.97 6.06 9.16
CA VAL A 78 8.73 5.64 8.50
C VAL A 78 8.01 6.84 7.86
N ALA A 79 7.99 8.00 8.54
CA ALA A 79 7.38 9.22 8.00
C ALA A 79 8.06 9.70 6.73
N ASP A 80 9.40 9.67 6.68
CA ASP A 80 10.19 10.07 5.50
C ASP A 80 9.89 9.16 4.30
N PHE A 81 9.82 7.86 4.54
CA PHE A 81 9.46 6.88 3.53
C PHE A 81 8.03 7.12 2.97
N LEU A 82 7.05 7.36 3.85
CA LEU A 82 5.67 7.64 3.43
C LEU A 82 5.56 8.96 2.66
N GLU A 83 6.28 9.99 3.07
CA GLU A 83 6.31 11.27 2.37
C GLU A 83 6.86 11.10 0.96
N GLU A 84 7.97 10.37 0.81
CA GLU A 84 8.54 10.09 -0.52
C GLU A 84 7.56 9.32 -1.42
N ILE A 85 6.87 8.30 -0.89
CA ILE A 85 5.84 7.60 -1.65
C ILE A 85 4.74 8.58 -2.06
N SER A 86 4.24 9.40 -1.14
CA SER A 86 3.11 10.30 -1.38
C SER A 86 3.38 11.31 -2.49
N LEU A 87 4.60 11.85 -2.56
CA LEU A 87 5.03 12.79 -3.58
C LEU A 87 5.19 12.15 -4.97
N ASN A 88 5.31 10.83 -5.04
CA ASN A 88 5.57 10.09 -6.28
C ASN A 88 4.44 9.10 -6.62
N VAL A 89 3.27 9.25 -6.00
CA VAL A 89 2.10 8.42 -6.35
C VAL A 89 1.64 8.73 -7.76
N HIS A 90 1.68 7.72 -8.62
CA HIS A 90 1.09 7.77 -9.94
C HIS A 90 0.55 6.39 -10.36
N PRO A 91 -0.33 6.31 -11.38
CA PRO A 91 -0.94 5.04 -11.80
C PRO A 91 0.06 3.99 -12.32
N GLY A 92 1.28 4.39 -12.72
CA GLY A 92 2.28 3.49 -13.29
C GLY A 92 2.91 2.51 -12.30
N ASP A 93 3.75 1.61 -12.81
CA ASP A 93 4.48 0.62 -12.02
C ASP A 93 5.68 1.27 -11.31
N THR A 94 5.46 1.64 -10.07
CA THR A 94 6.51 2.16 -9.15
C THR A 94 6.78 1.21 -8.00
N ALA A 95 6.05 0.09 -7.91
CA ALA A 95 6.08 -0.78 -6.75
C ALA A 95 7.47 -1.41 -6.52
N ALA A 96 8.14 -1.87 -7.58
CA ALA A 96 9.46 -2.49 -7.46
C ALA A 96 10.48 -1.53 -6.82
N LYS A 97 10.52 -0.28 -7.28
CA LYS A 97 11.41 0.77 -6.73
C LYS A 97 11.15 1.00 -5.23
N TYR A 98 9.87 1.10 -4.83
CA TYR A 98 9.54 1.38 -3.43
C TYR A 98 9.68 0.17 -2.53
N ARG A 99 9.56 -1.06 -3.05
CA ARG A 99 9.90 -2.28 -2.30
C ARG A 99 11.40 -2.34 -1.99
N GLU A 100 12.27 -2.02 -2.96
CA GLU A 100 13.71 -1.92 -2.71
C GLU A 100 14.04 -0.88 -1.63
N LYS A 101 13.38 0.28 -1.68
CA LYS A 101 13.53 1.31 -0.62
C LYS A 101 13.00 0.84 0.73
N LEU A 102 11.90 0.10 0.75
CA LEU A 102 11.33 -0.43 1.98
C LEU A 102 12.28 -1.44 2.65
N GLU A 103 13.00 -2.27 1.87
CA GLU A 103 14.05 -3.14 2.41
C GLU A 103 15.17 -2.32 3.06
N GLN A 104 15.57 -1.19 2.44
CA GLN A 104 16.55 -0.29 3.07
C GLN A 104 16.01 0.29 4.39
N VAL A 105 14.73 0.69 4.44
CA VAL A 105 14.06 1.14 5.67
C VAL A 105 14.07 0.05 6.75
N LYS A 106 13.81 -1.23 6.39
CA LYS A 106 13.89 -2.37 7.31
C LYS A 106 15.30 -2.56 7.87
N GLU A 107 16.31 -2.47 7.02
CA GLU A 107 17.71 -2.57 7.43
C GLU A 107 18.11 -1.44 8.39
N ASP A 108 17.70 -0.22 8.08
CA ASP A 108 18.02 0.93 8.93
C ASP A 108 17.26 0.89 10.25
N PHE A 109 15.99 0.46 10.23
CA PHE A 109 15.20 0.21 11.43
C PHE A 109 15.86 -0.82 12.34
N ALA A 110 16.40 -1.90 11.78
CA ALA A 110 17.07 -2.97 12.52
C ALA A 110 18.41 -2.52 13.18
N LYS A 111 19.06 -1.48 12.65
CA LYS A 111 20.29 -0.90 13.21
C LYS A 111 20.04 0.11 14.34
N MET A 112 18.79 0.58 14.47
CA MET A 112 18.42 1.56 15.47
C MET A 112 18.43 0.96 16.90
N PRO A 113 18.58 1.80 17.94
CA PRO A 113 18.61 1.33 19.32
C PRO A 113 17.37 0.54 19.71
N LEU A 114 17.57 -0.47 20.55
CA LEU A 114 16.46 -1.22 21.16
C LEU A 114 15.66 -0.33 22.10
N PRO A 115 14.35 -0.58 22.26
CA PRO A 115 13.49 0.20 23.14
C PRO A 115 13.91 0.04 24.59
N THR A 116 13.89 1.15 25.34
CA THR A 116 14.29 1.20 26.75
C THR A 116 13.11 1.24 27.72
N SER A 117 11.88 1.38 27.20
CA SER A 117 10.64 1.38 27.97
C SER A 117 9.57 0.52 27.31
N HIS A 118 8.52 0.18 28.07
CA HIS A 118 7.37 -0.55 27.52
C HIS A 118 6.66 0.24 26.41
N GLU A 119 6.52 1.55 26.57
CA GLU A 119 5.90 2.44 25.59
C GLU A 119 6.69 2.48 24.27
N THR A 120 8.01 2.67 24.36
CA THR A 120 8.88 2.66 23.18
C THR A 120 8.92 1.30 22.49
N PHE A 121 8.83 0.20 23.26
CA PHE A 121 8.70 -1.15 22.71
C PHE A 121 7.41 -1.33 21.91
N LEU A 122 6.27 -0.92 22.46
CA LEU A 122 4.98 -1.01 21.76
C LEU A 122 4.95 -0.13 20.51
N ALA A 123 5.53 1.08 20.59
CA ALA A 123 5.65 1.95 19.42
C ALA A 123 6.52 1.32 18.32
N GLN A 124 7.68 0.77 18.68
CA GLN A 124 8.59 0.11 17.75
C GLN A 124 7.93 -1.12 17.10
N ALA A 125 7.23 -1.95 17.87
CA ALA A 125 6.52 -3.11 17.36
C ALA A 125 5.40 -2.75 16.38
N ALA A 126 4.62 -1.69 16.69
CA ALA A 126 3.57 -1.21 15.80
C ALA A 126 4.13 -0.63 14.49
N LEU A 127 5.24 0.11 14.55
CA LEU A 127 5.93 0.62 13.36
C LEU A 127 6.53 -0.49 12.51
N TYR A 128 7.13 -1.53 13.12
CA TYR A 128 7.64 -2.67 12.38
C TYR A 128 6.51 -3.42 11.66
N GLN A 129 5.40 -3.67 12.35
CA GLN A 129 4.22 -4.27 11.72
C GLN A 129 3.70 -3.40 10.58
N PHE A 130 3.70 -2.07 10.72
CA PHE A 130 3.30 -1.16 9.65
C PHE A 130 4.22 -1.29 8.42
N ILE A 131 5.52 -1.43 8.60
CA ILE A 131 6.47 -1.66 7.51
C ILE A 131 6.15 -2.96 6.74
N GLU A 132 5.82 -4.05 7.45
CA GLU A 132 5.42 -5.32 6.81
C GLU A 132 4.12 -5.18 6.01
N GLU A 133 3.13 -4.47 6.53
CA GLU A 133 1.88 -4.19 5.83
C GLU A 133 2.10 -3.30 4.58
N MET A 134 3.07 -2.38 4.63
CA MET A 134 3.45 -1.58 3.47
C MET A 134 4.15 -2.41 2.38
N ASP A 135 4.88 -3.46 2.74
CA ASP A 135 5.43 -4.39 1.75
C ASP A 135 4.30 -5.13 1.01
N GLU A 136 3.31 -5.64 1.74
CA GLU A 136 2.11 -6.27 1.15
C GLU A 136 1.36 -5.27 0.23
N TYR A 137 1.18 -4.02 0.68
CA TYR A 137 0.56 -2.96 -0.13
C TYR A 137 1.28 -2.75 -1.48
N LEU A 138 2.61 -2.73 -1.46
CA LEU A 138 3.43 -2.56 -2.65
C LEU A 138 3.45 -3.83 -3.52
N GLU A 139 3.45 -5.01 -2.90
CA GLU A 139 3.40 -6.29 -3.61
C GLU A 139 2.11 -6.44 -4.41
N ILE A 140 0.95 -6.11 -3.85
CA ILE A 140 -0.34 -6.11 -4.54
C ILE A 140 -0.27 -5.24 -5.81
N LYS A 141 0.33 -4.04 -5.72
CA LYS A 141 0.54 -3.17 -6.89
C LYS A 141 1.48 -3.80 -7.92
N GLN A 142 2.57 -4.41 -7.48
CA GLN A 142 3.54 -5.06 -8.35
C GLN A 142 2.92 -6.25 -9.09
N LEU A 143 2.14 -7.09 -8.39
CA LEU A 143 1.43 -8.23 -8.97
C LEU A 143 0.42 -7.78 -10.04
N TYR A 144 -0.34 -6.73 -9.76
CA TYR A 144 -1.26 -6.16 -10.74
C TYR A 144 -0.54 -5.80 -12.05
N TRP A 145 0.59 -5.08 -11.98
CA TRP A 145 1.35 -4.69 -13.17
C TRP A 145 1.97 -5.87 -13.90
N LYS A 146 2.46 -6.89 -13.20
CA LYS A 146 2.98 -8.12 -13.81
C LYS A 146 1.93 -8.90 -14.59
N LEU A 147 0.66 -8.79 -14.21
CA LEU A 147 -0.46 -9.48 -14.86
C LEU A 147 -1.03 -8.69 -16.07
N GLN A 148 -0.64 -7.43 -16.27
CA GLN A 148 -1.14 -6.63 -17.38
C GLN A 148 -0.70 -7.18 -18.76
N PRO A 149 -1.58 -7.09 -19.80
CA PRO A 149 -1.22 -7.51 -21.15
C PRO A 149 -0.05 -6.67 -21.70
N GLY A 150 1.03 -7.32 -22.08
CA GLY A 150 2.25 -6.66 -22.60
C GLY A 150 3.47 -6.80 -21.72
N THR A 151 3.33 -7.18 -20.45
CA THR A 151 4.44 -7.59 -19.59
C THR A 151 4.88 -9.02 -19.94
N GLY A 152 6.19 -9.33 -19.81
CA GLY A 152 6.77 -10.61 -20.24
C GLY A 152 6.09 -11.86 -19.66
N ILE A 153 5.52 -11.76 -18.44
CA ILE A 153 4.84 -12.85 -17.74
C ILE A 153 3.50 -13.21 -18.38
N ALA A 154 2.74 -12.24 -18.89
CA ALA A 154 1.50 -12.50 -19.64
C ALA A 154 1.74 -13.30 -20.94
N LYS A 155 2.94 -13.21 -21.52
CA LYS A 155 3.36 -14.04 -22.66
C LYS A 155 3.61 -15.50 -22.24
N THR A 156 4.23 -15.73 -21.10
CA THR A 156 4.60 -17.08 -20.61
C THR A 156 3.36 -17.91 -20.26
N ILE A 157 2.34 -17.29 -19.64
CA ILE A 157 1.07 -17.97 -19.29
C ILE A 157 0.29 -18.39 -20.55
N LYS A 158 0.37 -17.62 -21.63
CA LYS A 158 -0.28 -17.99 -22.91
C LYS A 158 0.40 -19.16 -23.63
N LEU A 159 1.73 -19.33 -23.49
CA LEU A 159 2.49 -20.44 -24.09
C LEU A 159 2.27 -21.74 -23.33
N GLY A 160 2.03 -21.69 -22.02
CA GLY A 160 1.76 -22.88 -21.17
C GLY A 160 0.36 -23.51 -21.35
N ARG A 161 -0.60 -22.82 -22.01
CA ARG A 161 -1.95 -23.32 -22.31
C ARG A 161 -2.12 -23.98 -23.67
N LYS A 162 -1.04 -24.12 -24.45
CA LYS A 162 -1.03 -24.79 -25.75
C LYS A 162 -0.24 -26.12 -25.73
N LYS A 163 -0.47 -26.93 -24.70
CA LYS A 163 -0.10 -28.35 -24.72
C LYS A 163 -1.27 -29.19 -24.28
#